data_77b95ed24a8af499cc014a87add988ff
#
_entry.id   77b95ed24a8af499cc014a87add988ff
#
_cell.length_a   1.000
_cell.length_b   1.000
_cell.length_c   1.000
_cell.angle_alpha   90.00
_cell.angle_beta   90.00
_cell.angle_gamma   90.00
#
_symmetry.space_group_name_H-M   'P 1'
#
loop_
_entity.id
_entity.type
_entity.pdbx_description
1 polymer ?
#
loop_
_entity_poly.entity_id
_entity_poly.type
_entity_poly.pdbx_seq_one_letter_code
_entity_poly.pdbx_strand_id
1 'polypeptide(L)'
;VVTEIAAWVIDTLEPDTYYLVGSGSTVAVVMEQLGLPNTLLGVDIIRNEEVVAADVGADRILEVIGDAPARALLTVIGGQGHLFGRGNQQFSPAVIRRLGKGRIDILASRTKLGTLEGRPLVVDTGDPELDRALCGLWPVISGYEDTLLYRVATDVGH
;
A
#
# COMPACT_ATOMS: atom_id res chain seq x y z
N VAL A 1 -0.44 -13.77 12.29
CA VAL A 1 -0.81 -13.56 10.88
C VAL A 1 -0.11 -12.35 10.30
N VAL A 2 -0.12 -11.21 11.00
CA VAL A 2 0.56 -10.00 10.50
C VAL A 2 2.07 -10.22 10.36
N THR A 3 2.68 -10.95 11.28
CA THR A 3 4.10 -11.29 11.20
C THR A 3 4.43 -12.16 10.00
N GLU A 4 3.50 -13.03 9.61
CA GLU A 4 3.67 -13.89 8.44
C GLU A 4 3.56 -13.08 7.13
N ILE A 5 2.65 -12.10 7.09
CA ILE A 5 2.55 -11.17 5.97
C ILE A 5 3.87 -10.41 5.83
N ALA A 6 4.37 -9.87 6.94
CA ALA A 6 5.62 -9.12 6.94
C ALA A 6 6.81 -9.98 6.47
N ALA A 7 6.88 -11.22 6.95
CA ALA A 7 7.95 -12.14 6.55
C ALA A 7 7.92 -12.39 5.03
N TRP A 8 6.74 -12.59 4.46
CA TRP A 8 6.60 -12.80 3.01
C TRP A 8 7.02 -11.56 2.22
N VAL A 9 6.60 -10.37 2.67
CA VAL A 9 6.99 -9.11 2.03
C VAL A 9 8.51 -8.98 2.02
N ILE A 10 9.14 -9.22 3.17
CA ILE A 10 10.58 -9.08 3.31
C ILE A 10 11.32 -10.09 2.42
N ASP A 11 10.86 -11.33 2.38
CA ASP A 11 11.46 -12.37 1.55
C ASP A 11 11.35 -12.07 0.06
N THR A 12 10.37 -11.26 -0.34
CA THR A 12 10.11 -10.94 -1.74
C THR A 12 10.49 -9.50 -2.13
N LEU A 13 11.15 -8.76 -1.24
CA LEU A 13 11.63 -7.42 -1.59
C LEU A 13 12.60 -7.51 -2.76
N GLU A 14 12.35 -6.68 -3.78
CA GLU A 14 13.20 -6.61 -4.96
C GLU A 14 14.40 -5.69 -4.69
N PRO A 15 15.61 -6.11 -5.10
CA PRO A 15 16.78 -5.24 -4.95
C PRO A 15 16.68 -4.01 -5.85
N ASP A 16 17.33 -2.94 -5.45
CA ASP A 16 17.44 -1.69 -6.22
C ASP A 16 16.07 -1.11 -6.61
N THR A 17 15.07 -1.35 -5.78
CA THR A 17 13.69 -0.89 -5.98
C THR A 17 13.26 -0.05 -4.79
N TYR A 18 12.70 1.12 -5.06
CA TYR A 18 12.11 1.94 -4.00
C TYR A 18 10.77 1.36 -3.57
N TYR A 19 10.57 1.28 -2.26
CA TYR A 19 9.28 0.87 -1.69
C TYR A 19 8.69 2.04 -0.92
N LEU A 20 7.50 2.48 -1.34
CA LEU A 20 6.75 3.50 -0.64
C LEU A 20 5.94 2.79 0.44
N VAL A 21 6.32 2.98 1.68
CA VAL A 21 5.70 2.30 2.82
C VAL A 21 4.62 3.22 3.40
N GLY A 22 3.37 2.84 3.24
CA GLY A 22 2.25 3.60 3.76
C GLY A 22 2.12 3.51 5.27
N SER A 23 1.10 4.15 5.81
CA SER A 23 0.81 4.08 7.23
C SER A 23 -0.02 2.82 7.55
N GLY A 24 -0.01 2.42 8.80
CA GLY A 24 -0.83 1.31 9.29
C GLY A 24 -0.03 0.28 10.06
N SER A 25 -0.75 -0.54 10.84
CA SER A 25 -0.10 -1.49 11.74
C SER A 25 0.62 -2.62 11.01
N THR A 26 0.09 -3.07 9.87
CA THR A 26 0.73 -4.17 9.13
C THR A 26 2.06 -3.76 8.52
N VAL A 27 2.13 -2.57 7.90
CA VAL A 27 3.41 -2.07 7.37
C VAL A 27 4.38 -1.72 8.50
N ALA A 28 3.87 -1.30 9.65
CA ALA A 28 4.72 -1.05 10.81
C ALA A 28 5.47 -2.32 11.22
N VAL A 29 4.84 -3.48 11.15
CA VAL A 29 5.48 -4.77 11.45
C VAL A 29 6.59 -5.08 10.43
N VAL A 30 6.39 -4.76 9.16
CA VAL A 30 7.42 -4.90 8.13
C VAL A 30 8.66 -4.09 8.52
N MET A 31 8.46 -2.81 8.85
CA MET A 31 9.57 -1.93 9.25
C MET A 31 10.25 -2.42 10.52
N GLU A 32 9.47 -2.88 11.51
CA GLU A 32 10.02 -3.43 12.74
C GLU A 32 10.89 -4.65 12.48
N GLN A 33 10.43 -5.58 11.65
CA GLN A 33 11.21 -6.78 11.31
C GLN A 33 12.49 -6.46 10.54
N LEU A 34 12.48 -5.37 9.76
CA LEU A 34 13.68 -4.89 9.08
C LEU A 34 14.60 -4.11 10.01
N GLY A 35 14.16 -3.80 11.23
CA GLY A 35 14.94 -2.99 12.17
C GLY A 35 14.99 -1.52 11.80
N LEU A 36 14.00 -1.03 11.07
CA LEU A 36 13.96 0.34 10.56
C LEU A 36 12.96 1.20 11.33
N PRO A 37 13.27 2.51 11.51
CA PRO A 37 12.29 3.43 12.10
C PRO A 37 11.07 3.57 11.19
N ASN A 38 9.91 3.81 11.79
CA ASN A 38 8.65 3.91 11.08
C ASN A 38 7.92 5.21 11.47
N THR A 39 7.47 5.95 10.46
CA THR A 39 6.64 7.13 10.65
C THR A 39 5.18 6.67 10.67
N LEU A 40 4.51 6.81 11.82
CA LEU A 40 3.20 6.21 12.07
C LEU A 40 2.10 6.68 11.11
N LEU A 41 2.12 7.94 10.69
CA LEU A 41 1.05 8.53 9.90
C LEU A 41 1.47 8.99 8.51
N GLY A 42 2.75 8.90 8.19
CA GLY A 42 3.29 9.36 6.91
C GLY A 42 3.67 8.21 5.99
N VAL A 43 4.33 8.56 4.91
CA VAL A 43 4.90 7.61 3.97
C VAL A 43 6.42 7.67 4.09
N ASP A 44 7.03 6.53 4.28
CA ASP A 44 8.48 6.40 4.29
C ASP A 44 8.92 5.69 3.01
N ILE A 45 10.10 6.02 2.52
CA ILE A 45 10.66 5.36 1.33
C ILE A 45 11.87 4.55 1.76
N ILE A 46 11.86 3.27 1.42
CA ILE A 46 12.98 2.38 1.69
C ILE A 46 13.54 1.84 0.38
N ARG A 47 14.81 1.46 0.40
CA ARG A 47 15.49 0.85 -0.74
C ARG A 47 16.63 0.02 -0.21
N ASN A 48 16.72 -1.23 -0.67
CA ASN A 48 17.73 -2.17 -0.19
C ASN A 48 17.77 -2.25 1.35
N GLU A 49 16.57 -2.30 1.97
CA GLU A 49 16.38 -2.44 3.41
C GLU A 49 16.91 -1.28 4.25
N GLU A 50 17.01 -0.09 3.64
CA GLU A 50 17.39 1.13 4.34
C GLU A 50 16.37 2.23 4.07
N VAL A 51 16.13 3.10 5.06
CA VAL A 51 15.27 4.26 4.87
C VAL A 51 16.05 5.32 4.08
N VAL A 52 15.52 5.71 2.93
CA VAL A 52 16.12 6.75 2.10
C VAL A 52 15.41 8.09 2.23
N ALA A 53 14.15 8.09 2.65
CA ALA A 53 13.39 9.30 2.96
C ALA A 53 12.27 8.95 3.93
N ALA A 54 12.02 9.80 4.91
CA ALA A 54 11.01 9.55 5.93
C ALA A 54 9.95 10.65 5.93
N ASP A 55 8.71 10.26 6.15
CA ASP A 55 7.57 11.18 6.29
C ASP A 55 7.48 12.17 5.13
N VAL A 56 7.37 11.63 3.92
CA VAL A 56 7.38 12.45 2.69
C VAL A 56 5.99 12.64 2.12
N GLY A 57 5.77 13.79 1.48
CA GLY A 57 4.56 14.07 0.72
C GLY A 57 4.71 13.65 -0.74
N ALA A 58 3.63 13.85 -1.52
CA ALA A 58 3.54 13.38 -2.90
C ALA A 58 4.67 13.92 -3.79
N ASP A 59 4.96 15.21 -3.72
CA ASP A 59 5.99 15.82 -4.57
C ASP A 59 7.37 15.25 -4.27
N ARG A 60 7.66 15.06 -2.98
CA ARG A 60 8.96 14.51 -2.56
C ARG A 60 9.09 13.04 -2.98
N ILE A 61 7.99 12.28 -2.92
CA ILE A 61 7.97 10.89 -3.40
C ILE A 61 8.39 10.86 -4.86
N LEU A 62 7.75 11.65 -5.72
CA LEU A 62 8.05 11.67 -7.15
C LEU A 62 9.49 12.07 -7.41
N GLU A 63 9.99 13.02 -6.64
CA GLU A 63 11.38 13.49 -6.77
C GLU A 63 12.37 12.39 -6.39
N VAL A 64 12.12 11.69 -5.28
CA VAL A 64 13.05 10.64 -4.80
C VAL A 64 13.08 9.45 -5.74
N ILE A 65 11.93 8.96 -6.19
CA ILE A 65 11.90 7.75 -7.01
C ILE A 65 12.25 8.01 -8.48
N GLY A 66 12.02 9.23 -8.98
CA GLY A 66 12.31 9.56 -10.39
C GLY A 66 11.74 8.51 -11.34
N ASP A 67 12.58 7.99 -12.23
CA ASP A 67 12.20 6.93 -13.18
C ASP A 67 12.65 5.53 -12.73
N ALA A 68 13.16 5.40 -11.53
CA ALA A 68 13.67 4.13 -11.02
C ALA A 68 12.53 3.15 -10.69
N PRO A 69 12.82 1.84 -10.61
CA PRO A 69 11.83 0.87 -10.18
C PRO A 69 11.28 1.24 -8.80
N ALA A 70 9.96 1.23 -8.66
CA ALA A 70 9.28 1.59 -7.42
C ALA A 70 8.00 0.78 -7.23
N ARG A 71 7.70 0.45 -5.97
CA ARG A 71 6.47 -0.23 -5.57
C ARG A 71 5.92 0.44 -4.32
N ALA A 72 4.68 0.17 -4.00
CA ALA A 72 4.07 0.62 -2.75
C ALA A 72 3.60 -0.56 -1.92
N LEU A 73 3.70 -0.42 -0.61
CA LEU A 73 3.14 -1.35 0.37
C LEU A 73 2.04 -0.61 1.10
N LEU A 74 0.81 -1.07 0.97
CA LEU A 74 -0.37 -0.43 1.54
C LEU A 74 -1.12 -1.36 2.45
N THR A 75 -1.76 -0.80 3.46
CA THR A 75 -2.73 -1.51 4.28
C THR A 75 -4.12 -0.91 4.06
N VAL A 76 -5.13 -1.63 4.51
CA VAL A 76 -6.52 -1.17 4.45
C VAL A 76 -6.76 -0.22 5.62
N ILE A 77 -7.31 0.95 5.35
CA ILE A 77 -7.47 2.02 6.32
C ILE A 77 -8.93 2.10 6.80
N GLY A 78 -9.10 2.12 8.12
CA GLY A 78 -10.39 2.29 8.77
C GLY A 78 -11.33 1.11 8.61
N GLY A 79 -12.48 1.19 9.27
CA GLY A 79 -13.49 0.14 9.25
C GLY A 79 -14.28 0.08 7.94
N GLN A 80 -14.16 1.09 7.10
CA GLN A 80 -14.83 1.14 5.80
C GLN A 80 -14.02 0.50 4.67
N GLY A 81 -12.77 0.11 4.95
CA GLY A 81 -11.95 -0.56 3.94
C GLY A 81 -11.36 0.35 2.89
N HIS A 82 -10.94 1.55 3.26
CA HIS A 82 -10.32 2.48 2.30
C HIS A 82 -8.91 2.05 1.94
N LEU A 83 -8.61 2.05 0.65
CA LEU A 83 -7.28 1.80 0.13
C LEU A 83 -6.57 3.12 -0.18
N PHE A 84 -7.26 4.05 -0.84
CA PHE A 84 -6.78 5.39 -1.14
C PHE A 84 -7.87 6.42 -0.83
N GLY A 85 -7.43 7.63 -0.48
CA GLY A 85 -8.30 8.78 -0.32
C GLY A 85 -8.65 9.11 1.13
N ARG A 86 -8.26 8.27 2.06
CA ARG A 86 -8.49 8.53 3.47
C ARG A 86 -7.24 8.18 4.27
N GLY A 87 -6.62 9.21 4.86
CA GLY A 87 -5.44 9.03 5.71
C GLY A 87 -4.14 8.77 4.96
N ASN A 88 -4.14 8.79 3.64
CA ASN A 88 -2.93 8.57 2.85
C ASN A 88 -2.90 9.40 1.56
N GLN A 89 -3.22 10.69 1.67
CA GLN A 89 -3.23 11.60 0.54
C GLN A 89 -1.85 11.78 -0.12
N GLN A 90 -0.79 11.32 0.53
CA GLN A 90 0.56 11.28 -0.04
C GLN A 90 0.57 10.39 -1.31
N PHE A 91 -0.32 9.38 -1.36
CA PHE A 91 -0.57 8.64 -2.57
C PHE A 91 -1.55 9.42 -3.46
N SER A 92 -1.06 10.50 -4.03
CA SER A 92 -1.82 11.35 -4.94
C SER A 92 -2.10 10.61 -6.26
N PRO A 93 -3.04 11.10 -7.09
CA PRO A 93 -3.23 10.53 -8.42
C PRO A 93 -1.94 10.45 -9.23
N ALA A 94 -1.07 11.46 -9.15
CA ALA A 94 0.21 11.44 -9.86
C ALA A 94 1.13 10.33 -9.36
N VAL A 95 1.22 10.12 -8.06
CA VAL A 95 2.02 9.04 -7.47
C VAL A 95 1.47 7.68 -7.90
N ILE A 96 0.15 7.49 -7.79
CA ILE A 96 -0.49 6.22 -8.15
C ILE A 96 -0.26 5.90 -9.63
N ARG A 97 -0.43 6.89 -10.51
CA ARG A 97 -0.17 6.71 -11.95
C ARG A 97 1.29 6.40 -12.24
N ARG A 98 2.20 7.06 -11.53
CA ARG A 98 3.64 6.80 -11.67
C ARG A 98 3.98 5.35 -11.34
N LEU A 99 3.40 4.81 -10.26
CA LEU A 99 3.61 3.42 -9.87
C LEU A 99 2.95 2.45 -10.83
N GLY A 100 1.67 2.64 -11.08
CA GLY A 100 0.83 1.70 -11.81
C GLY A 100 0.25 0.63 -10.91
N LYS A 101 -0.92 0.13 -11.27
CA LYS A 101 -1.69 -0.84 -10.48
C LYS A 101 -0.89 -2.09 -10.11
N GLY A 102 -0.10 -2.61 -11.03
CA GLY A 102 0.68 -3.83 -10.80
C GLY A 102 1.88 -3.64 -9.86
N ARG A 103 2.16 -2.41 -9.45
CA ARG A 103 3.28 -2.08 -8.56
C ARG A 103 2.82 -1.64 -7.18
N ILE A 104 1.59 -1.97 -6.82
CA ILE A 104 1.00 -1.63 -5.53
C ILE A 104 0.61 -2.94 -4.84
N ASP A 105 1.23 -3.22 -3.71
CA ASP A 105 0.97 -4.43 -2.94
C ASP A 105 0.08 -4.09 -1.75
N ILE A 106 -1.06 -4.76 -1.66
CA ILE A 106 -2.01 -4.60 -0.56
C ILE A 106 -1.73 -5.68 0.47
N LEU A 107 -1.59 -5.28 1.73
CA LEU A 107 -1.33 -6.18 2.85
C LEU A 107 -2.55 -6.16 3.78
N ALA A 108 -3.21 -7.29 3.96
CA ALA A 108 -4.33 -7.39 4.89
C ALA A 108 -4.57 -8.84 5.28
N SER A 109 -4.76 -9.08 6.56
CA SER A 109 -5.12 -10.43 7.03
C SER A 109 -6.54 -10.79 6.58
N ARG A 110 -6.82 -12.08 6.51
CA ARG A 110 -8.18 -12.57 6.20
C ARG A 110 -9.17 -12.11 7.25
N THR A 111 -8.74 -12.02 8.51
CA THR A 111 -9.57 -11.49 9.59
C THR A 111 -9.97 -10.05 9.33
N LYS A 112 -9.00 -9.21 8.92
CA LYS A 112 -9.29 -7.80 8.60
C LYS A 112 -10.27 -7.70 7.42
N LEU A 113 -10.05 -8.47 6.36
CA LEU A 113 -10.94 -8.48 5.21
C LEU A 113 -12.34 -8.98 5.59
N GLY A 114 -12.41 -9.95 6.50
CA GLY A 114 -13.69 -10.47 7.01
C GLY A 114 -14.52 -9.41 7.72
N THR A 115 -13.90 -8.42 8.33
CA THR A 115 -14.64 -7.33 8.98
C THR A 115 -15.41 -6.45 8.00
N LEU A 116 -15.10 -6.54 6.71
CA LEU A 116 -15.79 -5.78 5.67
C LEU A 116 -17.12 -6.43 5.25
N GLU A 117 -17.37 -7.66 5.69
CA GLU A 117 -18.62 -8.37 5.42
C GLU A 117 -19.00 -8.40 3.93
N GLY A 118 -18.02 -8.68 3.09
CA GLY A 118 -18.21 -8.77 1.64
C GLY A 118 -18.17 -7.44 0.90
N ARG A 119 -18.05 -6.32 1.61
CA ARG A 119 -17.93 -5.02 0.95
C ARG A 119 -16.54 -4.91 0.29
N PRO A 120 -16.45 -4.19 -0.85
CA PRO A 120 -15.16 -4.02 -1.52
C PRO A 120 -14.22 -3.10 -0.75
N LEU A 121 -12.94 -3.16 -1.09
CA LEU A 121 -12.01 -2.11 -0.74
C LEU A 121 -12.36 -0.86 -1.56
N VAL A 122 -12.17 0.31 -0.98
CA VAL A 122 -12.66 1.56 -1.57
C VAL A 122 -11.49 2.44 -2.00
N VAL A 123 -11.60 3.01 -3.19
CA VAL A 123 -10.69 4.03 -3.70
C VAL A 123 -11.45 5.32 -3.92
N ASP A 124 -10.88 6.43 -3.45
CA ASP A 124 -11.45 7.77 -3.58
C ASP A 124 -10.29 8.77 -3.67
N THR A 125 -9.60 8.74 -4.81
CA THR A 125 -8.39 9.55 -4.99
C THR A 125 -8.69 11.01 -5.29
N GLY A 126 -9.92 11.35 -5.57
CA GLY A 126 -10.31 12.68 -6.04
C GLY A 126 -10.24 12.80 -7.56
N ASP A 127 -9.80 11.77 -8.25
CA ASP A 127 -9.73 11.70 -9.72
C ASP A 127 -10.64 10.56 -10.19
N PRO A 128 -11.85 10.87 -10.68
CA PRO A 128 -12.83 9.82 -11.05
C PRO A 128 -12.33 8.86 -12.13
N GLU A 129 -11.55 9.34 -13.08
CA GLU A 129 -10.99 8.48 -14.13
C GLU A 129 -10.01 7.46 -13.54
N LEU A 130 -9.12 7.91 -12.65
CA LEU A 130 -8.18 7.02 -11.98
C LEU A 130 -8.94 6.03 -11.09
N ASP A 131 -9.93 6.50 -10.35
CA ASP A 131 -10.73 5.63 -9.48
C ASP A 131 -11.37 4.49 -10.28
N ARG A 132 -11.92 4.79 -11.45
CA ARG A 132 -12.49 3.76 -12.33
C ARG A 132 -11.41 2.78 -12.80
N ALA A 133 -10.24 3.29 -13.15
CA ALA A 133 -9.14 2.44 -13.61
C ALA A 133 -8.63 1.50 -12.52
N LEU A 134 -8.77 1.86 -11.26
CA LEU A 134 -8.34 1.06 -10.12
C LEU A 134 -9.35 -0.01 -9.71
N CYS A 135 -10.58 0.05 -10.21
CA CYS A 135 -11.61 -0.94 -9.88
C CYS A 135 -11.28 -2.31 -10.46
N GLY A 136 -11.68 -3.35 -9.75
CA GLY A 136 -11.50 -4.73 -10.19
C GLY A 136 -10.98 -5.62 -9.09
N LEU A 137 -10.46 -6.77 -9.45
CA LEU A 137 -9.88 -7.71 -8.50
C LEU A 137 -8.39 -7.44 -8.36
N TRP A 138 -7.95 -7.31 -7.12
CA TRP A 138 -6.54 -7.06 -6.79
C TRP A 138 -6.03 -8.19 -5.92
N PRO A 139 -4.77 -8.63 -6.13
CA PRO A 139 -4.15 -9.55 -5.19
C PRO A 139 -3.88 -8.85 -3.87
N VAL A 140 -4.20 -9.53 -2.78
CA VAL A 140 -3.95 -9.07 -1.41
C VAL A 140 -3.07 -10.11 -0.72
N ILE A 141 -1.95 -9.67 -0.19
CA ILE A 141 -1.06 -10.54 0.58
C ILE A 141 -1.66 -10.71 1.97
N SER A 142 -2.07 -11.92 2.29
CA SER A 142 -2.82 -12.24 3.51
C SER A 142 -2.09 -13.19 4.46
N GLY A 143 -0.88 -13.61 4.09
CA GLY A 143 -0.04 -14.50 4.90
C GLY A 143 1.25 -14.80 4.18
N TYR A 144 2.03 -15.75 4.70
CA TYR A 144 3.26 -16.19 4.06
C TYR A 144 2.88 -17.08 2.86
N GLU A 145 3.31 -16.69 1.66
CA GLU A 145 2.91 -17.35 0.40
C GLU A 145 1.39 -17.46 0.24
N ASP A 146 0.65 -16.56 0.90
CA ASP A 146 -0.81 -16.60 0.87
C ASP A 146 -1.34 -15.29 0.28
N THR A 147 -1.88 -15.37 -0.92
CA THR A 147 -2.44 -14.23 -1.65
C THR A 147 -3.86 -14.59 -2.08
N LEU A 148 -4.77 -13.66 -1.89
CA LEU A 148 -6.14 -13.83 -2.37
C LEU A 148 -6.53 -12.66 -3.25
N LEU A 149 -7.53 -12.86 -4.11
CA LEU A 149 -8.08 -11.77 -4.91
C LEU A 149 -9.23 -11.13 -4.15
N TYR A 150 -9.23 -9.80 -4.11
CA TYR A 150 -10.27 -9.05 -3.42
C TYR A 150 -10.73 -7.88 -4.29
N ARG A 151 -12.03 -7.60 -4.24
CA ARG A 151 -12.64 -6.56 -5.09
C ARG A 151 -12.33 -5.16 -4.58
N VAL A 152 -11.96 -4.28 -5.51
CA VAL A 152 -11.76 -2.85 -5.27
C VAL A 152 -12.79 -2.08 -6.07
N ALA A 153 -13.44 -1.10 -5.46
CA ALA A 153 -14.48 -0.31 -6.11
C ALA A 153 -14.39 1.17 -5.68
N THR A 154 -15.09 2.01 -6.40
CA THR A 154 -15.17 3.42 -6.03
C THR A 154 -16.23 3.63 -4.96
N ASP A 155 -16.08 4.72 -4.20
CA ASP A 155 -17.05 5.11 -3.19
C ASP A 155 -18.39 5.52 -3.80
N VAL A 156 -18.37 5.99 -5.05
CA VAL A 156 -19.55 6.47 -5.75
C VAL A 156 -20.18 5.42 -6.66
N GLY A 157 -19.66 4.20 -6.65
CA GLY A 157 -20.14 3.12 -7.51
C GLY A 157 -21.34 2.35 -7.00
N HIS A 158 -21.96 2.83 -5.96
CA HIS A 158 -23.10 2.18 -5.32
C HIS A 158 -24.43 2.58 -5.90
#